data_404566bfab41a45c48ca31539ebc16d4
#
_entry.id   404566bfab41a45c48ca31539ebc16d4
#
_cell.length_a   1.000
_cell.length_b   1.000
_cell.length_c   1.000
_cell.angle_alpha   90.00
_cell.angle_beta   90.00
_cell.angle_gamma   90.00
#
_symmetry.space_group_name_H-M   'P 1'
#
loop_
_entity.id
_entity.type
_entity.pdbx_description
1 polymer ?
#
loop_
_entity_poly.entity_id
_entity_poly.type
_entity_poly.pdbx_seq_one_letter_code
_entity_poly.pdbx_strand_id
1 'polypeptide(L)' 'MNNNVDIGPMLTTSEVARVLNVHINTVRRWSNQGLLKAYRIGSRGDRRFKKEDVISFYENSEEMDRRASSDNL' A
#
# COMPACT_ATOMS: atom_id res chain seq x y z
N MET A 1 -7.89 -22.30 13.98
CA MET A 1 -7.79 -21.79 13.86
C MET A 1 -7.75 -20.93 13.81
N ASN A 2 -7.66 -20.65 13.61
CA ASN A 2 -7.68 -19.85 13.48
C ASN A 2 -7.58 -18.97 13.45
N ASN A 3 -7.27 -18.98 13.46
CA ASN A 3 -7.18 -18.11 13.36
C ASN A 3 -7.57 -17.24 12.94
N ASN A 4 -8.04 -17.44 12.84
CA ASN A 4 -8.50 -16.64 12.26
C ASN A 4 -8.53 -15.37 12.44
N VAL A 5 -8.29 -15.54 12.57
CA VAL A 5 -7.95 -14.19 12.73
C VAL A 5 -8.41 -13.34 11.60
N ASP A 6 -8.82 -12.19 11.94
CA ASP A 6 -9.43 -11.38 10.96
C ASP A 6 -8.49 -10.34 10.42
N ILE A 7 -7.53 -10.81 9.69
CA ILE A 7 -6.57 -9.90 9.09
C ILE A 7 -7.11 -9.34 7.79
N GLY A 8 -8.01 -10.09 7.19
CA GLY A 8 -8.55 -9.69 5.91
C GLY A 8 -7.58 -9.94 4.77
N PRO A 9 -7.98 -9.62 3.56
CA PRO A 9 -7.12 -9.84 2.40
C PRO A 9 -5.88 -8.98 2.46
N MET A 10 -4.77 -9.58 2.10
CA MET A 10 -3.50 -8.86 2.07
C MET A 10 -3.00 -8.81 0.63
N LEU A 11 -2.35 -7.72 0.31
CA LEU A 11 -1.83 -7.50 -1.04
C LEU A 11 -0.32 -7.41 -1.00
N THR A 12 0.30 -7.90 -2.06
CA THR A 12 1.74 -7.72 -2.22
C THR A 12 2.02 -6.31 -2.71
N THR A 13 3.29 -5.92 -2.63
CA THR A 13 3.69 -4.62 -3.14
C THR A 13 3.35 -4.48 -4.63
N SER A 14 3.57 -5.55 -5.40
CA SER A 14 3.24 -5.53 -6.82
C SER A 14 1.75 -5.34 -7.05
N GLU A 15 0.96 -6.02 -6.25
CA GLU A 15 -0.49 -5.93 -6.39
C GLU A 15 -0.97 -4.52 -6.07
N VAL A 16 -0.41 -3.91 -5.04
CA VAL A 16 -0.77 -2.55 -4.68
C VAL A 16 -0.40 -1.60 -5.81
N ALA A 17 0.78 -1.77 -6.37
CA ALA A 17 1.22 -0.94 -7.48
C ALA A 17 0.25 -1.03 -8.64
N ARG A 18 -0.21 -2.24 -8.92
CA ARG A 18 -1.15 -2.44 -10.01
C ARG A 18 -2.50 -1.80 -9.71
N VAL A 19 -2.99 -2.00 -8.49
CA VAL A 19 -4.29 -1.46 -8.10
C VAL A 19 -4.27 0.06 -8.15
N LEU A 20 -3.20 0.66 -7.66
CA LEU A 20 -3.10 2.11 -7.64
C LEU A 20 -2.56 2.68 -8.93
N ASN A 21 -2.16 1.81 -9.85
CA ASN A 21 -1.65 2.19 -11.15
C ASN A 21 -0.43 3.09 -11.04
N VAL A 22 0.52 2.66 -10.22
CA VAL A 22 1.77 3.39 -10.05
C VAL A 22 2.91 2.40 -10.13
N HIS A 23 4.12 2.92 -10.21
CA HIS A 23 5.30 2.08 -10.24
C HIS A 23 5.50 1.43 -8.87
N ILE A 24 6.05 0.22 -8.88
CA ILE A 24 6.25 -0.52 -7.64
C ILE A 24 7.18 0.25 -6.70
N ASN A 25 8.14 0.96 -7.24
CA ASN A 25 9.06 1.73 -6.39
C ASN A 25 8.35 2.86 -5.69
N THR A 26 7.28 3.36 -6.28
CA THR A 26 6.48 4.40 -5.65
C THR A 26 5.79 3.84 -4.40
N VAL A 27 5.28 2.62 -4.51
CA VAL A 27 4.65 1.98 -3.35
C VAL A 27 5.66 1.77 -2.25
N ARG A 28 6.86 1.32 -2.60
CA ARG A 28 7.91 1.13 -1.61
C ARG A 28 8.27 2.43 -0.92
N ARG A 29 8.36 3.50 -1.68
CA ARG A 29 8.67 4.80 -1.13
C ARG A 29 7.60 5.26 -0.16
N TRP A 30 6.34 5.12 -0.55
CA TRP A 30 5.24 5.50 0.32
C TRP A 30 5.26 4.69 1.61
N SER A 31 5.54 3.42 1.49
CA SER A 31 5.63 2.55 2.65
C SER A 31 6.78 2.96 3.55
N ASN A 32 7.93 3.29 2.96
CA ASN A 32 9.09 3.71 3.74
C ASN A 32 8.85 5.05 4.43
N GLN A 33 8.03 5.88 3.84
CA GLN A 33 7.72 7.17 4.42
C GLN A 33 6.59 7.11 5.45
N GLY A 34 6.01 5.94 5.61
CA GLY A 34 4.92 5.79 6.55
C GLY A 34 3.58 6.27 6.04
N LEU A 35 3.51 6.62 4.76
CA LEU A 35 2.27 7.09 4.18
C LEU A 35 1.30 5.95 3.92
N LEU A 36 1.83 4.80 3.57
CA LEU A 36 1.03 3.61 3.32
C LEU A 36 1.56 2.52 4.21
N LYS A 37 0.71 2.04 5.10
CA LYS A 37 1.15 1.09 6.10
C LYS A 37 1.45 -0.27 5.49
N ALA A 38 2.61 -0.81 5.81
CA ALA A 38 3.03 -2.13 5.35
C ALA A 38 3.23 -3.03 6.56
N TYR A 39 2.90 -4.29 6.36
CA TYR A 39 3.09 -5.32 7.37
C TYR A 39 4.16 -6.26 6.87
N ARG A 40 5.12 -6.59 7.73
CA ARG A 40 6.17 -7.52 7.37
C ARG A 40 5.74 -8.92 7.76
N ILE A 41 5.81 -9.83 6.82
CA ILE A 41 5.31 -11.18 7.00
C ILE A 41 6.43 -12.16 6.70
N GLY A 42 6.49 -13.21 7.53
CA GLY A 42 7.46 -14.27 7.32
C GLY A 42 8.83 -13.88 7.80
N SER A 43 9.72 -14.85 7.81
CA SER A 43 11.06 -14.63 8.31
C SER A 43 11.86 -13.70 7.41
N ARG A 44 11.48 -13.60 6.14
CA ARG A 44 12.17 -12.70 5.23
C ARG A 44 11.67 -11.27 5.33
N GLY A 45 10.55 -11.07 6.04
CA GLY A 45 10.02 -9.73 6.18
C GLY A 45 9.42 -9.16 4.93
N ASP A 46 8.79 -10.01 4.12
CA ASP A 46 8.12 -9.54 2.92
C ASP A 46 7.02 -8.56 3.28
N ARG A 47 6.88 -7.53 2.48
CA ARG A 47 5.85 -6.52 2.71
C ARG A 47 4.51 -7.01 2.24
N ARG A 48 3.50 -6.73 3.05
CA ARG A 48 2.12 -6.97 2.67
C ARG A 48 1.30 -5.78 3.12
N PHE A 49 0.22 -5.55 2.42
CA PHE A 49 -0.63 -4.39 2.67
C PHE A 49 -2.05 -4.86 2.84
N LYS A 50 -2.75 -4.33 3.82
CA LYS A 50 -4.15 -4.64 3.98
C LYS A 50 -4.95 -3.95 2.89
N LYS A 51 -5.89 -4.67 2.32
CA LYS A 51 -6.71 -4.10 1.28
C LYS A 51 -7.41 -2.83 1.75
N GLU A 52 -7.92 -2.86 2.97
CA GLU A 52 -8.65 -1.70 3.47
C GLU A 52 -7.72 -0.50 3.64
N ASP A 53 -6.47 -0.73 3.99
CA ASP A 53 -5.52 0.36 4.11
C ASP A 53 -5.22 0.97 2.75
N VAL A 54 -5.15 0.12 1.73
CA VAL A 54 -4.90 0.59 0.38
C VAL A 54 -6.08 1.41 -0.12
N ILE A 55 -7.29 0.95 0.15
CA ILE A 55 -8.47 1.67 -0.27
C ILE A 55 -8.54 3.03 0.42
N SER A 56 -8.26 3.04 1.71
CA SER A 56 -8.27 4.27 2.48
C SER A 56 -7.25 5.26 1.96
N PHE A 57 -6.07 4.74 1.65
CA PHE A 57 -5.01 5.57 1.10
C PHE A 57 -5.45 6.16 -0.25
N TYR A 58 -6.06 5.34 -1.07
CA TYR A 58 -6.52 5.79 -2.37
C TYR A 58 -7.58 6.89 -2.24
N GLU A 59 -8.50 6.70 -1.31
CA GLU A 59 -9.56 7.67 -1.12
C GLU A 59 -9.04 9.00 -0.64
N ASN A 60 -7.99 8.97 0.15
CA ASN A 60 -7.39 10.20 0.66
C ASN A 60 -6.41 10.83 -0.30
N SER A 61 -6.03 10.09 -1.33
CA SER A 61 -4.97 10.53 -2.21
C SER A 61 -5.41 11.62 -3.17
N GLU A 62 -6.68 11.88 -3.25
CA GLU A 62 -7.15 12.94 -4.13
C GLU A 62 -6.53 14.27 -3.76
N GLU A 63 -6.46 14.56 -2.47
CA GLU A 63 -5.82 15.78 -2.05
C GLU A 63 -4.33 15.76 -2.28
N MET A 64 -3.74 14.61 -2.00
CA MET A 64 -2.32 14.45 -2.23
C MET A 64 -2.01 14.55 -3.71
N ASP A 65 -2.89 14.02 -4.52
CA ASP A 65 -2.70 14.03 -5.95
C ASP A 65 -2.71 15.46 -6.49
N ARG A 66 -3.55 16.29 -5.97
CA ARG A 66 -3.58 17.67 -6.40
C ARG A 66 -2.28 18.36 -6.12
N ARG A 67 -1.69 18.07 -4.97
CA ARG A 67 -0.44 18.70 -4.63
C ARG A 67 0.70 18.14 -5.42
N ALA A 68 0.62 16.85 -5.70
CA ALA A 68 1.72 16.15 -6.33
C ALA A 68 1.54 15.99 -7.80
N SER A 69 0.47 16.49 -8.36
CA SER A 69 0.21 16.22 -9.77
C SER A 69 1.33 16.74 -10.65
N SER A 70 1.94 17.82 -10.26
CA SER A 70 3.05 18.35 -11.05
C SER A 70 4.25 17.42 -10.99
N ASP A 71 4.38 16.67 -9.94
CA ASP A 71 5.49 15.75 -9.81
C ASP A 71 5.33 14.53 -10.67
N ASN A 72 4.13 14.22 -11.04
CA ASN A 72 3.86 13.03 -11.84
C ASN A 72 4.10 13.26 -13.32
N LEU A 73 4.37 14.44 -13.67
CA LEU A 73 4.56 14.76 -15.07
C LEU A 73 5.99 14.69 -15.52
#